data_22630d2fbfbdd3eb0589e7d829d1d00b
#
_entry.id   22630d2fbfbdd3eb0589e7d829d1d00b
#
_cell.length_a   1.000
_cell.length_b   1.000
_cell.length_c   1.000
_cell.angle_alpha   90.00
_cell.angle_beta   90.00
_cell.angle_gamma   90.00
#
_symmetry.space_group_name_H-M   'P 1'
#
loop_
_entity.id
_entity.type
_entity.pdbx_description
1 polymer ?
#
loop_
_entity_poly.entity_id
_entity_poly.type
_entity_poly.pdbx_seq_one_letter_code
_entity_poly.pdbx_strand_id
1 'polypeptide(L)'
;MMIRPLLATATVAMVAMTPACAEGNKAPVTMERAELETIIHEYIVTHPEVIEEAIIALNARDRANAAKAAQEAISQNKDQLYSLDTDHFIGPADAPVTVVEFFDYRCGYCKRSMPFVQELPEKYDNKVRVVFKEYPIFGGISETAALAALAAGKQDKYYDMHVALMNLKSNDELTEKKIDELAEEVGIDVRKMRADMQSVALKKQLDDMQRLGHALNLSGTPGFYIGDTAIEGADEQGVRNAIKKELEG
;
A
#
# COMPACT_ATOMS: atom_id res chain seq x y z
N MET A 1 100.32 34.22 -14.88
CA MET A 1 99.59 35.38 -15.41
C MET A 1 98.21 34.90 -15.85
N MET A 2 97.25 34.97 -14.96
CA MET A 2 95.90 34.37 -15.12
C MET A 2 94.91 35.50 -15.11
N ILE A 3 94.18 35.64 -16.21
CA ILE A 3 93.14 36.64 -16.39
C ILE A 3 91.79 35.91 -16.10
N ARG A 4 91.05 36.39 -15.12
CA ARG A 4 89.70 35.93 -14.82
C ARG A 4 88.66 36.79 -15.54
N PRO A 5 87.64 36.24 -16.24
CA PRO A 5 86.53 37.05 -16.69
C PRO A 5 85.39 37.08 -15.64
N LEU A 6 84.81 38.27 -15.40
CA LEU A 6 83.61 38.50 -14.64
C LEU A 6 82.39 38.02 -15.45
N LEU A 7 81.64 37.17 -14.88
CA LEU A 7 80.23 36.86 -15.36
C LEU A 7 79.28 37.82 -14.66
N ALA A 8 78.61 38.64 -15.45
CA ALA A 8 77.43 39.41 -15.00
C ALA A 8 76.15 38.56 -15.09
N THR A 9 75.54 38.28 -13.95
CA THR A 9 74.25 37.64 -13.88
C THR A 9 73.14 38.68 -13.97
N ALA A 10 72.42 38.68 -15.07
CA ALA A 10 71.16 39.44 -15.23
C ALA A 10 70.00 38.71 -14.57
N THR A 11 69.45 39.26 -13.49
CA THR A 11 68.23 38.78 -12.84
C THR A 11 67.00 39.31 -13.57
N VAL A 12 66.28 38.45 -14.28
CA VAL A 12 65.03 38.79 -14.87
C VAL A 12 63.94 38.61 -13.77
N ALA A 13 63.36 39.73 -13.34
CA ALA A 13 62.21 39.74 -12.45
C ALA A 13 60.94 39.38 -13.23
N MET A 14 60.45 38.17 -13.04
CA MET A 14 59.19 37.70 -13.60
C MET A 14 58.02 38.18 -12.71
N VAL A 15 57.28 39.21 -13.13
CA VAL A 15 56.07 39.70 -12.48
C VAL A 15 54.96 38.72 -12.82
N ALA A 16 54.61 37.88 -11.87
CA ALA A 16 53.41 37.02 -11.96
C ALA A 16 52.16 37.87 -11.75
N MET A 17 51.48 38.20 -12.85
CA MET A 17 50.09 38.72 -12.79
C MET A 17 49.12 37.55 -12.38
N THR A 18 48.72 37.51 -11.13
CA THR A 18 47.60 36.70 -10.69
C THR A 18 46.31 37.38 -11.13
N PRO A 19 45.37 36.66 -11.81
CA PRO A 19 44.03 37.21 -12.02
C PRO A 19 43.32 37.27 -10.67
N ALA A 20 43.02 38.46 -10.21
CA ALA A 20 42.13 38.67 -9.09
C ALA A 20 40.71 38.26 -9.54
N CYS A 21 40.30 37.02 -9.21
CA CYS A 21 38.91 36.69 -9.19
C CYS A 21 38.26 37.58 -8.12
N ALA A 22 37.52 38.56 -8.54
CA ALA A 22 36.65 39.35 -7.68
C ALA A 22 35.47 38.44 -7.27
N GLU A 23 35.70 37.58 -6.27
CA GLU A 23 34.61 37.00 -5.49
C GLU A 23 33.92 38.17 -4.80
N GLY A 24 32.71 38.45 -5.27
CA GLY A 24 31.83 39.45 -4.64
C GLY A 24 31.60 39.05 -3.19
N ASN A 25 32.38 39.67 -2.31
CA ASN A 25 32.22 39.55 -0.86
C ASN A 25 30.86 40.16 -0.48
N LYS A 26 29.79 39.33 -0.58
CA LYS A 26 28.51 39.67 0.04
C LYS A 26 28.76 39.65 1.53
N ALA A 27 28.86 40.82 2.15
CA ALA A 27 28.93 40.95 3.60
C ALA A 27 27.79 40.11 4.22
N PRO A 28 28.05 39.35 5.29
CA PRO A 28 26.99 38.63 5.96
C PRO A 28 25.90 39.63 6.38
N VAL A 29 24.68 39.41 5.93
CA VAL A 29 23.53 40.18 6.36
C VAL A 29 23.26 39.79 7.82
N THR A 30 23.73 40.62 8.75
CA THR A 30 23.36 40.49 10.17
C THR A 30 22.00 41.14 10.36
N MET A 31 20.98 40.33 10.51
CA MET A 31 19.61 40.74 10.78
C MET A 31 19.22 40.30 12.18
N GLU A 32 18.57 41.16 12.92
CA GLU A 32 18.02 40.80 14.23
C GLU A 32 16.85 39.76 14.02
N ARG A 33 16.78 38.79 14.93
CA ARG A 33 15.81 37.69 14.81
C ARG A 33 14.35 38.20 14.67
N ALA A 34 13.99 39.23 15.42
CA ALA A 34 12.65 39.84 15.37
C ALA A 34 12.33 40.49 14.02
N GLU A 35 13.34 41.08 13.36
CA GLU A 35 13.19 41.68 12.04
C GLU A 35 13.00 40.58 10.98
N LEU A 36 13.77 39.47 11.06
CA LEU A 36 13.61 38.31 10.18
C LEU A 36 12.23 37.67 10.33
N GLU A 37 11.75 37.48 11.57
CA GLU A 37 10.43 36.93 11.84
C GLU A 37 9.30 37.81 11.27
N THR A 38 9.45 39.13 11.34
CA THR A 38 8.50 40.08 10.75
C THR A 38 8.47 39.98 9.23
N ILE A 39 9.62 39.92 8.57
CA ILE A 39 9.73 39.80 7.11
C ILE A 39 9.09 38.48 6.65
N ILE A 40 9.41 37.36 7.34
CA ILE A 40 8.82 36.06 7.01
C ILE A 40 7.29 36.10 7.17
N HIS A 41 6.80 36.67 8.25
CA HIS A 41 5.36 36.80 8.50
C HIS A 41 4.66 37.62 7.40
N GLU A 42 5.19 38.82 7.09
CA GLU A 42 4.64 39.68 6.05
C GLU A 42 4.70 38.98 4.67
N TYR A 43 5.79 38.30 4.36
CA TYR A 43 5.92 37.56 3.10
C TYR A 43 4.87 36.45 2.97
N ILE A 44 4.68 35.63 4.01
CA ILE A 44 3.69 34.54 4.00
C ILE A 44 2.28 35.11 3.89
N VAL A 45 1.96 36.21 4.60
CA VAL A 45 0.63 36.81 4.58
C VAL A 45 0.30 37.47 3.24
N THR A 46 1.32 38.07 2.59
CA THR A 46 1.17 38.70 1.27
C THR A 46 1.28 37.72 0.10
N HIS A 47 1.86 36.51 0.33
CA HIS A 47 2.05 35.45 -0.66
C HIS A 47 1.53 34.11 -0.10
N PRO A 48 0.24 33.96 0.19
CA PRO A 48 -0.31 32.75 0.81
C PRO A 48 -0.17 31.51 -0.08
N GLU A 49 0.00 31.68 -1.41
CA GLU A 49 0.28 30.62 -2.37
C GLU A 49 1.53 29.80 -2.03
N VAL A 50 2.50 30.37 -1.34
CA VAL A 50 3.72 29.65 -0.89
C VAL A 50 3.37 28.50 0.07
N ILE A 51 2.36 28.69 0.93
CA ILE A 51 1.89 27.65 1.82
C ILE A 51 1.17 26.55 1.04
N GLU A 52 0.35 26.93 0.05
CA GLU A 52 -0.32 25.95 -0.82
C GLU A 52 0.70 25.12 -1.59
N GLU A 53 1.68 25.76 -2.22
CA GLU A 53 2.77 25.08 -2.94
C GLU A 53 3.56 24.13 -2.01
N ALA A 54 3.87 24.56 -0.79
CA ALA A 54 4.56 23.75 0.20
C ALA A 54 3.74 22.52 0.61
N ILE A 55 2.43 22.67 0.80
CA ILE A 55 1.52 21.56 1.12
C ILE A 55 1.44 20.57 -0.05
N ILE A 56 1.32 21.06 -1.29
CA ILE A 56 1.30 20.24 -2.50
C ILE A 56 2.61 19.44 -2.62
N ALA A 57 3.76 20.10 -2.45
CA ALA A 57 5.07 19.45 -2.51
C ALA A 57 5.25 18.41 -1.39
N LEU A 58 4.81 18.71 -0.17
CA LEU A 58 4.84 17.78 0.95
C LEU A 58 3.99 16.54 0.66
N ASN A 59 2.75 16.74 0.24
CA ASN A 59 1.84 15.65 -0.11
C ASN A 59 2.38 14.77 -1.25
N ALA A 60 3.00 15.37 -2.27
CA ALA A 60 3.62 14.64 -3.37
C ALA A 60 4.79 13.77 -2.88
N ARG A 61 5.65 14.33 -2.01
CA ARG A 61 6.77 13.60 -1.40
C ARG A 61 6.27 12.44 -0.53
N ASP A 62 5.27 12.68 0.30
CA ASP A 62 4.74 11.68 1.23
C ASP A 62 4.06 10.54 0.46
N ARG A 63 3.35 10.83 -0.63
CA ARG A 63 2.81 9.81 -1.55
C ARG A 63 3.91 8.99 -2.22
N ALA A 64 4.97 9.63 -2.68
CA ALA A 64 6.10 8.93 -3.29
C ALA A 64 6.82 8.00 -2.29
N ASN A 65 7.01 8.46 -1.05
CA ASN A 65 7.60 7.67 0.02
C ASN A 65 6.69 6.48 0.39
N ALA A 66 5.37 6.69 0.51
CA ALA A 66 4.40 5.64 0.78
C ALA A 66 4.37 4.58 -0.34
N ALA A 67 4.38 5.01 -1.61
CA ALA A 67 4.42 4.10 -2.74
C ALA A 67 5.70 3.24 -2.74
N LYS A 68 6.85 3.85 -2.44
CA LYS A 68 8.12 3.11 -2.33
C LYS A 68 8.08 2.10 -1.19
N ALA A 69 7.61 2.50 -0.01
CA ALA A 69 7.48 1.61 1.14
C ALA A 69 6.51 0.45 0.85
N ALA A 70 5.40 0.70 0.14
CA ALA A 70 4.47 -0.34 -0.28
C ALA A 70 5.13 -1.34 -1.25
N GLN A 71 5.89 -0.87 -2.25
CA GLN A 71 6.63 -1.75 -3.17
C GLN A 71 7.67 -2.60 -2.44
N GLU A 72 8.41 -2.03 -1.49
CA GLU A 72 9.37 -2.77 -0.67
C GLU A 72 8.66 -3.84 0.18
N ALA A 73 7.53 -3.51 0.81
CA ALA A 73 6.74 -4.44 1.60
C ALA A 73 6.16 -5.57 0.73
N ILE A 74 5.62 -5.28 -0.46
CA ILE A 74 5.15 -6.28 -1.42
C ILE A 74 6.29 -7.21 -1.82
N SER A 75 7.45 -6.67 -2.21
CA SER A 75 8.60 -7.45 -2.63
C SER A 75 9.09 -8.43 -1.55
N GLN A 76 9.13 -7.97 -0.29
CA GLN A 76 9.55 -8.80 0.85
C GLN A 76 8.54 -9.89 1.21
N ASN A 77 7.26 -9.73 0.87
CA ASN A 77 6.19 -10.64 1.23
C ASN A 77 5.53 -11.32 0.00
N LYS A 78 6.15 -11.23 -1.17
CA LYS A 78 5.57 -11.66 -2.46
C LYS A 78 5.07 -13.10 -2.44
N ASP A 79 5.86 -14.01 -1.91
CA ASP A 79 5.52 -15.43 -1.87
C ASP A 79 4.27 -15.71 -1.00
N GLN A 80 4.16 -15.04 0.14
CA GLN A 80 2.98 -15.13 1.01
C GLN A 80 1.75 -14.44 0.42
N LEU A 81 1.97 -13.30 -0.25
CA LEU A 81 0.90 -12.49 -0.81
C LEU A 81 0.19 -13.22 -1.95
N TYR A 82 0.95 -13.89 -2.82
CA TYR A 82 0.44 -14.53 -4.03
C TYR A 82 0.39 -16.07 -3.96
N SER A 83 0.71 -16.69 -2.81
CA SER A 83 0.51 -18.13 -2.60
C SER A 83 -0.98 -18.48 -2.64
N LEU A 84 -1.27 -19.66 -3.21
CA LEU A 84 -2.62 -20.21 -3.25
C LEU A 84 -2.78 -21.45 -2.33
N ASP A 85 -1.76 -21.79 -1.55
CA ASP A 85 -1.72 -23.06 -0.81
C ASP A 85 -2.86 -23.21 0.19
N THR A 86 -3.29 -22.09 0.78
CA THR A 86 -4.35 -22.06 1.80
C THR A 86 -5.45 -21.04 1.50
N ASP A 87 -5.30 -20.27 0.42
CA ASP A 87 -6.19 -19.17 0.12
C ASP A 87 -7.33 -19.58 -0.80
N HIS A 88 -8.45 -18.92 -0.64
CA HIS A 88 -9.60 -19.08 -1.51
C HIS A 88 -9.58 -18.02 -2.60
N PHE A 89 -10.03 -18.39 -3.79
CA PHE A 89 -10.03 -17.48 -4.94
C PHE A 89 -11.18 -17.77 -5.90
N ILE A 90 -11.46 -16.80 -6.76
CA ILE A 90 -12.34 -16.94 -7.93
C ILE A 90 -11.56 -16.68 -9.21
N GLY A 91 -12.01 -17.26 -10.32
CA GLY A 91 -11.30 -17.24 -11.60
C GLY A 91 -10.37 -18.42 -11.77
N PRO A 92 -9.66 -18.55 -12.92
CA PRO A 92 -8.76 -19.68 -13.19
C PRO A 92 -7.52 -19.67 -12.28
N ALA A 93 -7.12 -20.83 -11.82
CA ALA A 93 -5.92 -20.99 -10.99
C ALA A 93 -4.61 -20.63 -11.72
N ASP A 94 -4.61 -20.69 -13.05
CA ASP A 94 -3.50 -20.37 -13.95
C ASP A 94 -3.63 -18.97 -14.59
N ALA A 95 -4.56 -18.14 -14.11
CA ALA A 95 -4.72 -16.77 -14.62
C ALA A 95 -3.40 -15.97 -14.51
N PRO A 96 -2.99 -15.26 -15.57
CA PRO A 96 -1.73 -14.53 -15.60
C PRO A 96 -1.68 -13.38 -14.59
N VAL A 97 -2.83 -12.81 -14.24
CA VAL A 97 -2.92 -11.70 -13.27
C VAL A 97 -3.65 -12.16 -12.01
N THR A 98 -3.05 -11.88 -10.86
CA THR A 98 -3.67 -12.11 -9.55
C THR A 98 -3.99 -10.77 -8.90
N VAL A 99 -5.24 -10.59 -8.53
CA VAL A 99 -5.72 -9.53 -7.63
C VAL A 99 -5.87 -10.15 -6.24
N VAL A 100 -5.18 -9.63 -5.24
CA VAL A 100 -5.38 -10.04 -3.85
C VAL A 100 -6.20 -8.97 -3.15
N GLU A 101 -7.30 -9.35 -2.52
CA GLU A 101 -8.15 -8.46 -1.74
C GLU A 101 -8.05 -8.81 -0.25
N PHE A 102 -7.66 -7.84 0.58
CA PHE A 102 -7.82 -7.88 2.03
C PHE A 102 -9.10 -7.18 2.42
N PHE A 103 -9.95 -7.83 3.18
CA PHE A 103 -11.29 -7.33 3.47
C PHE A 103 -11.79 -7.71 4.88
N ASP A 104 -12.88 -7.04 5.30
CA ASP A 104 -13.61 -7.34 6.54
C ASP A 104 -15.12 -7.33 6.25
N TYR A 105 -15.86 -8.31 6.78
CA TYR A 105 -17.31 -8.45 6.58
C TYR A 105 -18.15 -7.31 7.16
N ARG A 106 -17.59 -6.48 8.06
CA ARG A 106 -18.23 -5.26 8.57
C ARG A 106 -17.84 -4.02 7.82
N CYS A 107 -16.90 -4.11 6.90
CA CYS A 107 -16.45 -2.97 6.12
C CYS A 107 -17.48 -2.62 5.03
N GLY A 108 -18.11 -1.43 5.14
CA GLY A 108 -19.07 -0.96 4.16
C GLY A 108 -18.46 -0.69 2.77
N TYR A 109 -17.16 -0.37 2.70
CA TYR A 109 -16.45 -0.22 1.43
C TYR A 109 -16.21 -1.57 0.75
N CYS A 110 -15.86 -2.63 1.51
CA CYS A 110 -15.72 -3.99 0.99
C CYS A 110 -17.05 -4.51 0.43
N LYS A 111 -18.15 -4.29 1.16
CA LYS A 111 -19.49 -4.65 0.67
C LYS A 111 -19.84 -3.93 -0.64
N ARG A 112 -19.47 -2.67 -0.79
CA ARG A 112 -19.71 -1.90 -2.03
C ARG A 112 -18.83 -2.34 -3.19
N SER A 113 -17.58 -2.73 -2.94
CA SER A 113 -16.67 -3.22 -3.99
C SER A 113 -16.98 -4.66 -4.43
N MET A 114 -17.73 -5.42 -3.64
CA MET A 114 -18.02 -6.82 -3.92
C MET A 114 -18.55 -7.11 -5.34
N PRO A 115 -19.55 -6.38 -5.89
CA PRO A 115 -20.03 -6.64 -7.26
C PRO A 115 -18.92 -6.42 -8.30
N PHE A 116 -18.08 -5.39 -8.12
CA PHE A 116 -16.93 -5.13 -8.96
C PHE A 116 -15.90 -6.26 -8.90
N VAL A 117 -15.59 -6.74 -7.69
CA VAL A 117 -14.62 -7.83 -7.48
C VAL A 117 -15.09 -9.13 -8.12
N GLN A 118 -16.38 -9.43 -8.00
CA GLN A 118 -16.99 -10.64 -8.58
C GLN A 118 -16.92 -10.68 -10.11
N GLU A 119 -17.03 -9.54 -10.78
CA GLU A 119 -17.00 -9.46 -12.25
C GLU A 119 -15.60 -9.59 -12.85
N LEU A 120 -14.52 -9.39 -12.06
CA LEU A 120 -13.16 -9.28 -12.59
C LEU A 120 -12.73 -10.47 -13.44
N PRO A 121 -12.92 -11.74 -13.04
CA PRO A 121 -12.50 -12.87 -13.88
C PRO A 121 -13.18 -12.87 -15.25
N GLU A 122 -14.49 -12.72 -15.30
CA GLU A 122 -15.28 -12.71 -16.54
C GLU A 122 -14.95 -11.49 -17.42
N LYS A 123 -14.85 -10.31 -16.80
CA LYS A 123 -14.58 -9.03 -17.48
C LYS A 123 -13.24 -9.00 -18.20
N TYR A 124 -12.28 -9.76 -17.71
CA TYR A 124 -10.94 -9.88 -18.31
C TYR A 124 -10.72 -11.22 -19.01
N ASP A 125 -11.77 -11.82 -19.58
CA ASP A 125 -11.70 -13.07 -20.37
C ASP A 125 -10.97 -14.21 -19.63
N ASN A 126 -11.22 -14.33 -18.33
CA ASN A 126 -10.57 -15.30 -17.42
C ASN A 126 -9.04 -15.15 -17.31
N LYS A 127 -8.50 -13.96 -17.61
CA LYS A 127 -7.07 -13.65 -17.41
C LYS A 127 -6.77 -13.11 -16.01
N VAL A 128 -7.78 -12.95 -15.19
CA VAL A 128 -7.68 -12.46 -13.82
C VAL A 128 -8.26 -13.48 -12.85
N ARG A 129 -7.56 -13.75 -11.76
CA ARG A 129 -8.11 -14.40 -10.56
C ARG A 129 -8.11 -13.40 -9.41
N VAL A 130 -9.06 -13.56 -8.50
CA VAL A 130 -9.12 -12.79 -7.27
C VAL A 130 -8.92 -13.72 -6.09
N VAL A 131 -7.90 -13.44 -5.28
CA VAL A 131 -7.56 -14.16 -4.04
C VAL A 131 -8.09 -13.36 -2.86
N PHE A 132 -8.74 -14.04 -1.94
CA PHE A 132 -9.37 -13.45 -0.77
C PHE A 132 -8.50 -13.65 0.48
N LYS A 133 -8.17 -12.55 1.18
CA LYS A 133 -7.45 -12.54 2.45
C LYS A 133 -8.33 -11.97 3.55
N GLU A 134 -8.72 -12.82 4.47
CA GLU A 134 -9.50 -12.41 5.65
C GLU A 134 -8.67 -11.45 6.52
N TYR A 135 -9.16 -10.22 6.69
CA TYR A 135 -8.49 -9.18 7.49
C TYR A 135 -9.48 -8.47 8.40
N PRO A 136 -9.94 -9.14 9.48
CA PRO A 136 -11.01 -8.65 10.35
C PRO A 136 -10.51 -7.52 11.27
N ILE A 137 -10.32 -6.31 10.71
CA ILE A 137 -9.77 -5.12 11.41
C ILE A 137 -10.68 -4.62 12.55
N PHE A 138 -11.97 -4.96 12.50
CA PHE A 138 -12.91 -4.57 13.56
C PHE A 138 -12.99 -5.56 14.73
N GLY A 139 -12.26 -6.69 14.65
CA GLY A 139 -12.24 -7.71 15.69
C GLY A 139 -13.60 -8.35 16.03
N GLY A 140 -13.65 -9.14 17.07
CA GLY A 140 -14.90 -9.72 17.60
C GLY A 140 -15.70 -10.49 16.56
N ILE A 141 -16.92 -10.04 16.25
CA ILE A 141 -17.79 -10.76 15.29
C ILE A 141 -17.20 -10.79 13.86
N SER A 142 -16.32 -9.86 13.48
CA SER A 142 -15.59 -9.91 12.20
C SER A 142 -14.66 -11.12 12.16
N GLU A 143 -13.95 -11.42 13.26
CA GLU A 143 -13.10 -12.61 13.37
C GLU A 143 -13.93 -13.90 13.33
N THR A 144 -15.07 -13.91 14.01
CA THR A 144 -15.99 -15.05 13.96
C THR A 144 -16.47 -15.30 12.52
N ALA A 145 -16.84 -14.25 11.78
CA ALA A 145 -17.26 -14.36 10.39
C ALA A 145 -16.13 -14.86 9.49
N ALA A 146 -14.92 -14.34 9.66
CA ALA A 146 -13.73 -14.78 8.93
C ALA A 146 -13.44 -16.28 9.17
N LEU A 147 -13.43 -16.70 10.43
CA LEU A 147 -13.24 -18.12 10.77
C LEU A 147 -14.37 -19.01 10.23
N ALA A 148 -15.61 -18.52 10.20
CA ALA A 148 -16.74 -19.25 9.62
C ALA A 148 -16.58 -19.44 8.10
N ALA A 149 -16.17 -18.41 7.38
CA ALA A 149 -15.89 -18.49 5.95
C ALA A 149 -14.72 -19.45 5.65
N LEU A 150 -13.62 -19.36 6.39
CA LEU A 150 -12.50 -20.29 6.27
C LEU A 150 -12.91 -21.75 6.59
N ALA A 151 -13.75 -21.95 7.61
CA ALA A 151 -14.29 -23.26 7.94
C ALA A 151 -15.25 -23.80 6.88
N ALA A 152 -16.05 -22.91 6.25
CA ALA A 152 -16.88 -23.26 5.10
C ALA A 152 -16.03 -23.76 3.92
N GLY A 153 -14.82 -23.23 3.76
CA GLY A 153 -13.86 -23.68 2.75
C GLY A 153 -13.47 -25.15 2.88
N LYS A 154 -13.48 -25.71 4.10
CA LYS A 154 -13.28 -27.16 4.30
C LYS A 154 -14.47 -28.03 3.85
N GLN A 155 -15.55 -27.39 3.41
CA GLN A 155 -16.73 -28.00 2.83
C GLN A 155 -16.95 -27.53 1.38
N ASP A 156 -15.91 -26.95 0.74
CA ASP A 156 -15.95 -26.38 -0.62
C ASP A 156 -16.99 -25.25 -0.77
N LYS A 157 -17.29 -24.54 0.34
CA LYS A 157 -18.32 -23.51 0.44
C LYS A 157 -17.81 -22.14 0.87
N TYR A 158 -16.48 -21.90 0.75
CA TYR A 158 -15.92 -20.60 1.13
C TYR A 158 -16.61 -19.43 0.42
N TYR A 159 -16.67 -19.51 -0.91
CA TYR A 159 -17.17 -18.40 -1.71
C TYR A 159 -18.67 -18.17 -1.52
N ASP A 160 -19.46 -19.25 -1.39
CA ASP A 160 -20.89 -19.14 -1.07
C ASP A 160 -21.10 -18.42 0.27
N MET A 161 -20.34 -18.80 1.30
CA MET A 161 -20.38 -18.14 2.60
C MET A 161 -19.89 -16.71 2.57
N HIS A 162 -18.79 -16.43 1.85
CA HIS A 162 -18.26 -15.11 1.64
C HIS A 162 -19.31 -14.16 1.03
N VAL A 163 -19.95 -14.59 -0.04
CA VAL A 163 -21.02 -13.83 -0.71
C VAL A 163 -22.19 -13.58 0.24
N ALA A 164 -22.61 -14.59 0.99
CA ALA A 164 -23.72 -14.46 1.95
C ALA A 164 -23.41 -13.43 3.05
N LEU A 165 -22.21 -13.46 3.62
CA LEU A 165 -21.76 -12.52 4.65
C LEU A 165 -21.62 -11.09 4.11
N MET A 166 -21.04 -10.91 2.91
CA MET A 166 -20.90 -9.61 2.26
C MET A 166 -22.22 -8.95 1.91
N ASN A 167 -23.26 -9.75 1.60
CA ASN A 167 -24.59 -9.25 1.24
C ASN A 167 -25.45 -8.80 2.43
N LEU A 168 -24.98 -8.94 3.67
CA LEU A 168 -25.65 -8.35 4.83
C LEU A 168 -25.72 -6.83 4.69
N LYS A 169 -26.91 -6.27 4.85
CA LYS A 169 -27.19 -4.84 4.61
C LYS A 169 -26.70 -3.94 5.74
N SER A 170 -26.72 -4.47 6.96
CA SER A 170 -26.29 -3.76 8.16
C SER A 170 -25.26 -4.58 8.93
N ASN A 171 -24.32 -3.89 9.59
CA ASN A 171 -23.38 -4.54 10.49
C ASN A 171 -24.04 -5.12 11.74
N ASP A 172 -25.23 -4.60 12.11
CA ASP A 172 -26.01 -5.12 13.24
C ASP A 172 -26.65 -6.49 12.93
N GLU A 173 -26.79 -6.83 11.66
CA GLU A 173 -27.25 -8.16 11.24
C GLU A 173 -26.19 -9.23 11.46
N LEU A 174 -24.88 -8.86 11.47
CA LEU A 174 -23.80 -9.81 11.65
C LEU A 174 -23.71 -10.25 13.11
N THR A 175 -24.38 -11.37 13.41
CA THR A 175 -24.40 -12.01 14.72
C THR A 175 -24.02 -13.47 14.57
N GLU A 176 -23.60 -14.12 15.68
CA GLU A 176 -23.32 -15.56 15.72
C GLU A 176 -24.47 -16.38 15.12
N LYS A 177 -25.72 -16.04 15.50
CA LYS A 177 -26.92 -16.70 15.00
C LYS A 177 -27.08 -16.49 13.48
N LYS A 178 -26.85 -15.26 12.98
CA LYS A 178 -26.97 -14.97 11.54
C LYS A 178 -25.92 -15.68 10.72
N ILE A 179 -24.69 -15.82 11.24
CA ILE A 179 -23.63 -16.62 10.61
C ILE A 179 -24.09 -18.08 10.45
N ASP A 180 -24.72 -18.68 11.47
CA ASP A 180 -25.24 -20.05 11.39
C ASP A 180 -26.39 -20.16 10.37
N GLU A 181 -27.34 -19.23 10.40
CA GLU A 181 -28.45 -19.17 9.43
C GLU A 181 -27.92 -19.08 7.99
N LEU A 182 -26.97 -18.19 7.71
CA LEU A 182 -26.36 -18.06 6.39
C LEU A 182 -25.63 -19.33 5.96
N ALA A 183 -24.93 -19.98 6.89
CA ALA A 183 -24.26 -21.25 6.62
C ALA A 183 -25.27 -22.35 6.22
N GLU A 184 -26.40 -22.45 6.93
CA GLU A 184 -27.49 -23.38 6.57
C GLU A 184 -28.08 -23.04 5.18
N GLU A 185 -28.38 -21.77 4.92
CA GLU A 185 -28.91 -21.28 3.64
C GLU A 185 -28.04 -21.67 2.43
N VAL A 186 -26.70 -21.67 2.60
CA VAL A 186 -25.78 -22.05 1.51
C VAL A 186 -25.35 -23.52 1.55
N GLY A 187 -25.97 -24.33 2.42
CA GLY A 187 -25.80 -25.78 2.46
C GLY A 187 -24.55 -26.26 3.19
N ILE A 188 -24.10 -25.51 4.20
CA ILE A 188 -22.97 -25.87 5.08
C ILE A 188 -23.48 -26.65 6.29
N ASP A 189 -22.79 -27.74 6.67
CA ASP A 189 -23.00 -28.37 7.98
C ASP A 189 -22.45 -27.42 9.08
N VAL A 190 -23.37 -26.74 9.76
CA VAL A 190 -23.04 -25.77 10.81
C VAL A 190 -22.28 -26.39 11.97
N ARG A 191 -22.60 -27.62 12.38
CA ARG A 191 -21.88 -28.28 13.49
C ARG A 191 -20.43 -28.54 13.11
N LYS A 192 -20.18 -28.99 11.88
CA LYS A 192 -18.84 -29.21 11.35
C LYS A 192 -18.11 -27.87 11.21
N MET A 193 -18.77 -26.85 10.65
CA MET A 193 -18.20 -25.49 10.54
C MET A 193 -17.76 -24.96 11.91
N ARG A 194 -18.63 -25.01 12.92
CA ARG A 194 -18.33 -24.55 14.29
C ARG A 194 -17.20 -25.33 14.94
N ALA A 195 -17.09 -26.64 14.69
CA ALA A 195 -15.96 -27.46 15.16
C ALA A 195 -14.65 -27.05 14.45
N ASP A 196 -14.69 -26.88 13.12
CA ASP A 196 -13.53 -26.48 12.31
C ASP A 196 -13.03 -25.08 12.68
N MET A 197 -13.91 -24.13 12.99
CA MET A 197 -13.53 -22.77 13.49
C MET A 197 -12.66 -22.81 14.75
N GLN A 198 -12.75 -23.88 15.55
CA GLN A 198 -11.91 -24.04 16.75
C GLN A 198 -10.53 -24.65 16.43
N SER A 199 -10.30 -25.10 15.21
CA SER A 199 -9.04 -25.75 14.84
C SER A 199 -7.86 -24.78 14.91
N VAL A 200 -6.72 -25.27 15.42
CA VAL A 200 -5.47 -24.48 15.48
C VAL A 200 -5.03 -24.06 14.09
N ALA A 201 -5.28 -24.90 13.09
CA ALA A 201 -4.88 -24.63 11.70
C ALA A 201 -5.59 -23.39 11.11
N LEU A 202 -6.93 -23.29 11.27
CA LEU A 202 -7.68 -22.14 10.75
C LEU A 202 -7.38 -20.85 11.53
N LYS A 203 -7.22 -20.95 12.86
CA LYS A 203 -6.82 -19.80 13.67
C LYS A 203 -5.44 -19.29 13.25
N LYS A 204 -4.49 -20.22 12.99
CA LYS A 204 -3.18 -19.85 12.46
C LYS A 204 -3.28 -19.23 11.06
N GLN A 205 -4.10 -19.78 10.18
CA GLN A 205 -4.31 -19.24 8.83
C GLN A 205 -4.81 -17.79 8.90
N LEU A 206 -5.84 -17.52 9.72
CA LEU A 206 -6.35 -16.15 9.91
C LEU A 206 -5.28 -15.22 10.48
N ASP A 207 -4.52 -15.67 11.48
CA ASP A 207 -3.44 -14.91 12.09
C ASP A 207 -2.28 -14.65 11.09
N ASP A 208 -1.96 -15.60 10.21
CA ASP A 208 -0.98 -15.41 9.13
C ASP A 208 -1.45 -14.33 8.14
N MET A 209 -2.74 -14.32 7.77
CA MET A 209 -3.32 -13.28 6.90
C MET A 209 -3.28 -11.90 7.56
N GLN A 210 -3.61 -11.81 8.86
CA GLN A 210 -3.53 -10.56 9.61
C GLN A 210 -2.08 -10.05 9.72
N ARG A 211 -1.12 -10.94 10.02
CA ARG A 211 0.30 -10.57 10.05
C ARG A 211 0.79 -10.08 8.70
N LEU A 212 0.36 -10.72 7.62
CA LEU A 212 0.70 -10.29 6.25
C LEU A 212 0.14 -8.88 5.98
N GLY A 213 -1.12 -8.60 6.31
CA GLY A 213 -1.71 -7.27 6.16
C GLY A 213 -0.92 -6.20 6.93
N HIS A 214 -0.50 -6.50 8.17
CA HIS A 214 0.37 -5.61 8.95
C HIS A 214 1.76 -5.43 8.32
N ALA A 215 2.38 -6.50 7.82
CA ALA A 215 3.68 -6.45 7.14
C ALA A 215 3.64 -5.61 5.85
N LEU A 216 2.49 -5.59 5.19
CA LEU A 216 2.21 -4.75 4.02
C LEU A 216 1.85 -3.30 4.37
N ASN A 217 1.83 -2.93 5.65
CA ASN A 217 1.40 -1.64 6.18
C ASN A 217 -0.05 -1.27 5.78
N LEU A 218 -0.91 -2.29 5.62
CA LEU A 218 -2.30 -2.08 5.26
C LEU A 218 -3.05 -1.36 6.38
N SER A 219 -3.53 -0.14 6.11
CA SER A 219 -4.15 0.75 7.09
C SER A 219 -5.65 0.55 7.25
N GLY A 220 -6.29 -0.12 6.27
CA GLY A 220 -7.74 -0.32 6.24
C GLY A 220 -8.19 -1.31 5.17
N THR A 221 -9.50 -1.51 5.08
CA THR A 221 -10.13 -2.40 4.10
C THR A 221 -11.12 -1.66 3.20
N PRO A 222 -11.32 -2.08 1.93
CA PRO A 222 -10.54 -3.10 1.25
C PRO A 222 -9.12 -2.61 0.91
N GLY A 223 -8.17 -3.54 0.83
CA GLY A 223 -6.85 -3.29 0.26
C GLY A 223 -6.61 -4.27 -0.87
N PHE A 224 -6.21 -3.74 -2.04
CA PHE A 224 -5.94 -4.56 -3.22
C PHE A 224 -4.46 -4.56 -3.57
N TYR A 225 -3.95 -5.72 -3.96
CA TYR A 225 -2.57 -5.90 -4.40
C TYR A 225 -2.54 -6.61 -5.75
N ILE A 226 -1.87 -5.99 -6.74
CA ILE A 226 -1.76 -6.50 -8.10
C ILE A 226 -0.33 -6.26 -8.58
N GLY A 227 0.44 -7.31 -8.86
CA GLY A 227 1.86 -7.19 -9.17
C GLY A 227 2.62 -6.48 -8.05
N ASP A 228 3.24 -5.36 -8.36
CA ASP A 228 3.95 -4.51 -7.38
C ASP A 228 3.12 -3.29 -6.95
N THR A 229 1.83 -3.28 -7.23
CA THR A 229 0.94 -2.15 -6.96
C THR A 229 0.02 -2.46 -5.78
N ALA A 230 0.00 -1.56 -4.78
CA ALA A 230 -0.97 -1.54 -3.69
C ALA A 230 -2.01 -0.44 -3.93
N ILE A 231 -3.29 -0.75 -3.68
CA ILE A 231 -4.41 0.18 -3.81
C ILE A 231 -5.23 0.09 -2.53
N GLU A 232 -5.35 1.20 -1.81
CA GLU A 232 -6.13 1.29 -0.59
C GLU A 232 -7.54 1.78 -0.86
N GLY A 233 -8.51 1.20 -0.17
CA GLY A 233 -9.92 1.55 -0.31
C GLY A 233 -10.56 1.00 -1.58
N ALA A 234 -11.83 1.38 -1.81
CA ALA A 234 -12.64 0.91 -2.93
C ALA A 234 -12.37 1.71 -4.22
N ASP A 235 -11.10 1.85 -4.61
CA ASP A 235 -10.69 2.51 -5.86
C ASP A 235 -10.70 1.52 -7.03
N GLU A 236 -11.89 1.28 -7.57
CA GLU A 236 -12.08 0.40 -8.74
C GLU A 236 -11.25 0.81 -9.95
N GLN A 237 -11.08 2.13 -10.18
CA GLN A 237 -10.31 2.60 -11.32
C GLN A 237 -8.82 2.30 -11.16
N GLY A 238 -8.29 2.47 -9.96
CA GLY A 238 -6.93 2.07 -9.60
C GLY A 238 -6.69 0.59 -9.84
N VAL A 239 -7.64 -0.28 -9.40
CA VAL A 239 -7.58 -1.73 -9.63
C VAL A 239 -7.58 -2.07 -11.12
N ARG A 240 -8.49 -1.45 -11.92
CA ARG A 240 -8.53 -1.65 -13.38
C ARG A 240 -7.22 -1.24 -14.06
N ASN A 241 -6.64 -0.12 -13.66
CA ASN A 241 -5.38 0.37 -14.21
C ASN A 241 -4.21 -0.57 -13.88
N ALA A 242 -4.16 -1.10 -12.65
CA ALA A 242 -3.13 -2.05 -12.25
C ALA A 242 -3.26 -3.38 -12.99
N ILE A 243 -4.48 -3.92 -13.14
CA ILE A 243 -4.73 -5.13 -13.95
C ILE A 243 -4.27 -4.92 -15.40
N LYS A 244 -4.63 -3.78 -16.00
CA LYS A 244 -4.23 -3.47 -17.37
C LYS A 244 -2.71 -3.44 -17.52
N LYS A 245 -2.01 -2.78 -16.59
CA LYS A 245 -0.54 -2.73 -16.55
C LYS A 245 0.09 -4.13 -16.52
N GLU A 246 -0.43 -5.03 -15.68
CA GLU A 246 0.09 -6.40 -15.57
C GLU A 246 -0.23 -7.27 -16.82
N LEU A 247 -1.33 -6.99 -17.53
CA LEU A 247 -1.68 -7.69 -18.77
C LEU A 247 -0.88 -7.22 -19.99
N GLU A 248 -0.33 -5.99 -19.95
CA GLU A 248 0.46 -5.38 -21.05
C GLU A 248 1.98 -5.58 -20.87
N GLY A 249 2.45 -5.92 -19.68
CA GLY A 249 3.87 -6.08 -19.33
C GLY A 249 4.39 -7.45 -19.53
#